data_1e1db9ddc4e0e9c1d507ae929d1dc030
#
_entry.id   1e1db9ddc4e0e9c1d507ae929d1dc030
#
_cell.length_a   1.000
_cell.length_b   1.000
_cell.length_c   1.000
_cell.angle_alpha   90.00
_cell.angle_beta   90.00
_cell.angle_gamma   90.00
#
_symmetry.space_group_name_H-M   'P 1'
#
loop_
_entity.id
_entity.type
_entity.pdbx_description
1 polymer ?
#
loop_
_entity_poly.entity_id
_entity_poly.type
_entity_poly.pdbx_seq_one_letter_code
_entity_poly.pdbx_strand_id
1 'polypeptide(L)'
;MYKTTPNKISLIKKNRILLFFIVLSKVFVLMVEDKIILGIDPGTTVMGYGIIHVKGKKITLINFGVIHLSKLATHPDKLKRIFERLDALIKEYRPDEMAIEAPFFGKNVQSMLKLGRAQGVAIAASLSHNVPFEEYSPRRIKQAVTGSGASSKEQVAIMLQKLLKFKEIPKLLDATDGLAVAVCHHYSKGIGEHNKSKNTSWSSFVKNNPDRKK
;
A
#
# COMPACT_ATOMS: atom_id res chain seq x y z
N MET A 1 -9.78 13.50 66.74
CA MET A 1 -9.99 13.31 65.27
C MET A 1 -8.60 13.31 64.61
N TYR A 2 -8.01 12.09 64.42
CA TYR A 2 -6.65 11.97 63.83
C TYR A 2 -6.79 11.95 62.29
N LYS A 3 -6.26 12.97 61.63
CA LYS A 3 -6.07 12.97 60.18
C LYS A 3 -4.86 12.09 59.83
N THR A 4 -5.09 10.91 59.30
CA THR A 4 -4.06 10.03 58.77
C THR A 4 -3.48 10.66 57.49
N THR A 5 -2.25 11.20 57.56
CA THR A 5 -1.48 11.60 56.37
C THR A 5 -1.14 10.39 55.51
N PRO A 6 -1.35 10.41 54.20
CA PRO A 6 -1.02 9.28 53.35
C PRO A 6 0.48 8.99 53.37
N ASN A 7 0.84 7.73 53.62
CA ASN A 7 2.19 7.25 53.73
C ASN A 7 2.97 7.56 52.43
N LYS A 8 4.17 8.21 52.54
CA LYS A 8 5.04 8.57 51.41
C LYS A 8 5.26 7.41 50.42
N ILE A 9 5.32 6.17 50.93
CA ILE A 9 5.47 4.96 50.13
C ILE A 9 4.27 4.69 49.20
N SER A 10 3.04 5.00 49.67
CA SER A 10 1.83 4.83 48.84
C SER A 10 1.76 5.84 47.68
N LEU A 11 2.23 7.07 47.94
CA LEU A 11 2.31 8.13 46.96
C LEU A 11 3.33 7.82 45.83
N ILE A 12 4.48 7.29 46.21
CA ILE A 12 5.55 6.88 45.27
C ILE A 12 5.09 5.71 44.40
N LYS A 13 4.39 4.70 44.97
CA LYS A 13 3.82 3.59 44.22
C LYS A 13 2.76 4.09 43.23
N LYS A 14 1.89 4.99 43.65
CA LYS A 14 0.82 5.56 42.79
C LYS A 14 1.41 6.36 41.63
N ASN A 15 2.45 7.17 41.87
CA ASN A 15 3.13 7.92 40.83
C ASN A 15 3.90 7.02 39.83
N ARG A 16 4.52 5.92 40.30
CA ARG A 16 5.18 4.95 39.39
C ARG A 16 4.18 4.22 38.50
N ILE A 17 3.01 3.85 39.04
CA ILE A 17 1.93 3.23 38.27
C ILE A 17 1.39 4.22 37.22
N LEU A 18 1.15 5.48 37.60
CA LEU A 18 0.67 6.52 36.69
C LEU A 18 1.69 6.78 35.57
N LEU A 19 2.99 6.87 35.91
CA LEU A 19 4.07 7.05 34.93
C LEU A 19 4.14 5.84 33.97
N PHE A 20 3.99 4.62 34.48
CA PHE A 20 3.95 3.40 33.67
C PHE A 20 2.77 3.41 32.68
N PHE A 21 1.57 3.82 33.10
CA PHE A 21 0.40 3.94 32.22
C PHE A 21 0.58 5.06 31.19
N ILE A 22 1.20 6.19 31.54
CA ILE A 22 1.50 7.28 30.61
C ILE A 22 2.53 6.83 29.56
N VAL A 23 3.58 6.10 29.96
CA VAL A 23 4.59 5.54 29.06
C VAL A 23 3.95 4.48 28.17
N LEU A 24 3.14 3.57 28.74
CA LEU A 24 2.45 2.53 28.00
C LEU A 24 1.46 3.11 26.98
N SER A 25 0.70 4.17 27.34
CA SER A 25 -0.21 4.85 26.43
C SER A 25 0.54 5.57 25.31
N LYS A 26 1.67 6.21 25.58
CA LYS A 26 2.54 6.81 24.56
C LYS A 26 3.15 5.76 23.63
N VAL A 27 3.62 4.62 24.15
CA VAL A 27 4.13 3.50 23.36
C VAL A 27 3.00 2.90 22.49
N PHE A 28 1.79 2.77 23.03
CA PHE A 28 0.62 2.28 22.27
C PHE A 28 0.21 3.24 21.17
N VAL A 29 0.25 4.56 21.39
CA VAL A 29 0.00 5.59 20.35
C VAL A 29 1.07 5.56 19.26
N LEU A 30 2.34 5.25 19.60
CA LEU A 30 3.44 5.10 18.63
C LEU A 30 3.33 3.82 17.78
N MET A 31 2.48 2.85 18.14
CA MET A 31 2.25 1.60 17.39
C MET A 31 1.02 1.66 16.46
N VAL A 32 0.27 2.76 16.45
CA VAL A 32 -0.82 2.92 15.47
C VAL A 32 -0.19 3.30 14.14
N GLU A 33 -0.24 2.38 13.17
CA GLU A 33 0.17 2.66 11.81
C GLU A 33 -0.64 3.86 11.28
N ASP A 34 0.04 4.93 10.91
CA ASP A 34 -0.54 6.17 10.38
C ASP A 34 0.29 6.54 9.16
N LYS A 35 -0.22 6.21 7.95
CA LYS A 35 0.53 6.38 6.71
C LYS A 35 -0.36 6.65 5.51
N ILE A 36 0.21 7.32 4.51
CA ILE A 36 -0.39 7.55 3.20
C ILE A 36 0.25 6.59 2.19
N ILE A 37 -0.58 5.88 1.44
CA ILE A 37 -0.15 4.93 0.41
C ILE A 37 -0.62 5.44 -0.94
N LEU A 38 0.32 5.52 -1.89
CA LEU A 38 0.06 5.78 -3.31
C LEU A 38 0.06 4.47 -4.08
N GLY A 39 -1.06 4.11 -4.70
CA GLY A 39 -1.17 2.96 -5.61
C GLY A 39 -1.17 3.39 -7.07
N ILE A 40 -0.44 2.67 -7.92
CA ILE A 40 -0.29 2.94 -9.34
C ILE A 40 -0.61 1.69 -10.15
N ASP A 41 -1.47 1.84 -11.14
CA ASP A 41 -1.66 0.87 -12.24
C ASP A 41 -1.03 1.45 -13.51
N PRO A 42 0.15 0.94 -13.95
CA PRO A 42 0.87 1.48 -15.10
C PRO A 42 0.12 1.24 -16.41
N GLY A 43 0.06 2.28 -17.25
CA GLY A 43 -0.52 2.20 -18.58
C GLY A 43 0.18 3.11 -19.59
N THR A 44 0.06 2.80 -20.88
CA THR A 44 0.62 3.60 -21.98
C THR A 44 -0.40 4.50 -22.67
N THR A 45 -1.67 4.34 -22.34
CA THR A 45 -2.82 5.13 -22.86
C THR A 45 -3.48 5.89 -21.72
N VAL A 46 -3.66 5.20 -20.60
CA VAL A 46 -4.20 5.71 -19.34
C VAL A 46 -3.39 5.03 -18.24
N MET A 47 -3.03 5.77 -17.20
CA MET A 47 -2.40 5.25 -15.98
C MET A 47 -3.31 5.57 -14.81
N GLY A 48 -3.71 4.55 -14.06
CA GLY A 48 -4.53 4.73 -12.86
C GLY A 48 -3.69 5.09 -11.63
N TYR A 49 -4.24 5.90 -10.73
CA TYR A 49 -3.66 6.14 -9.42
C TYR A 49 -4.72 6.19 -8.33
N GLY A 50 -4.34 5.80 -7.11
CA GLY A 50 -5.19 5.90 -5.93
C GLY A 50 -4.37 6.21 -4.69
N ILE A 51 -4.90 7.08 -3.83
CA ILE A 51 -4.24 7.53 -2.60
C ILE A 51 -5.16 7.26 -1.43
N ILE A 52 -4.68 6.49 -0.48
CA ILE A 52 -5.39 6.16 0.75
C ILE A 52 -4.61 6.58 1.98
N HIS A 53 -5.33 6.94 3.02
CA HIS A 53 -4.80 7.14 4.36
C HIS A 53 -5.16 5.93 5.22
N VAL A 54 -4.16 5.35 5.86
CA VAL A 54 -4.30 4.22 6.78
C VAL A 54 -4.01 4.72 8.19
N LYS A 55 -4.95 4.52 9.09
CA LYS A 55 -4.77 4.80 10.52
C LYS A 55 -5.20 3.59 11.34
N GLY A 56 -4.22 2.81 11.77
CA GLY A 56 -4.44 1.49 12.36
C GLY A 56 -5.18 0.57 11.38
N LYS A 57 -6.40 0.15 11.72
CA LYS A 57 -7.25 -0.69 10.85
C LYS A 57 -8.16 0.09 9.91
N LYS A 58 -8.23 1.42 10.05
CA LYS A 58 -9.12 2.25 9.25
C LYS A 58 -8.42 2.73 7.99
N ILE A 59 -9.05 2.48 6.84
CA ILE A 59 -8.64 2.99 5.54
C ILE A 59 -9.59 4.11 5.14
N THR A 60 -9.05 5.22 4.67
CA THR A 60 -9.81 6.37 4.19
C THR A 60 -9.30 6.75 2.80
N LEU A 61 -10.21 6.97 1.85
CA LEU A 61 -9.87 7.49 0.54
C LEU A 61 -9.45 8.96 0.66
N ILE A 62 -8.28 9.32 0.09
CA ILE A 62 -7.85 10.70 -0.08
C ILE A 62 -8.20 11.18 -1.48
N ASN A 63 -7.67 10.48 -2.51
CA ASN A 63 -7.85 10.84 -3.90
C ASN A 63 -7.65 9.62 -4.80
N PHE A 64 -8.23 9.63 -5.99
CA PHE A 64 -7.95 8.66 -7.04
C PHE A 64 -8.33 9.23 -8.40
N GLY A 65 -7.76 8.69 -9.46
CA GLY A 65 -8.02 9.17 -10.80
C GLY A 65 -7.13 8.54 -11.84
N VAL A 66 -7.03 9.21 -12.99
CA VAL A 66 -6.23 8.75 -14.12
C VAL A 66 -5.30 9.84 -14.66
N ILE A 67 -4.17 9.41 -15.19
CA ILE A 67 -3.27 10.21 -16.00
C ILE A 67 -3.53 9.87 -17.46
N HIS A 68 -4.12 10.81 -18.22
CA HIS A 68 -4.39 10.63 -19.63
C HIS A 68 -3.13 10.79 -20.48
N LEU A 69 -2.80 9.76 -21.26
CA LEU A 69 -1.62 9.69 -22.12
C LEU A 69 -1.98 9.52 -23.62
N SER A 70 -3.27 9.23 -23.93
CA SER A 70 -3.73 8.93 -25.28
C SER A 70 -3.53 10.06 -26.26
N LYS A 71 -3.66 11.31 -25.81
CA LYS A 71 -3.53 12.51 -26.65
C LYS A 71 -2.07 12.92 -26.95
N LEU A 72 -1.09 12.26 -26.34
CA LEU A 72 0.32 12.56 -26.52
C LEU A 72 0.87 11.77 -27.72
N ALA A 73 1.53 12.48 -28.63
CA ALA A 73 1.94 11.93 -29.91
C ALA A 73 3.05 10.87 -29.79
N THR A 74 4.04 11.14 -28.93
CA THR A 74 5.22 10.28 -28.83
C THR A 74 5.29 9.54 -27.48
N HIS A 75 6.02 8.42 -27.49
CA HIS A 75 6.26 7.68 -26.24
C HIS A 75 7.10 8.49 -25.22
N PRO A 76 8.15 9.23 -25.62
CA PRO A 76 8.85 10.12 -24.70
C PRO A 76 7.95 11.16 -24.03
N ASP A 77 7.01 11.78 -24.75
CA ASP A 77 6.07 12.74 -24.15
C ASP A 77 5.18 12.08 -23.09
N LYS A 78 4.78 10.83 -23.33
CA LYS A 78 4.02 10.04 -22.34
C LYS A 78 4.84 9.79 -21.08
N LEU A 79 6.11 9.38 -21.22
CA LEU A 79 7.00 9.16 -20.08
C LEU A 79 7.24 10.45 -19.29
N LYS A 80 7.47 11.57 -19.99
CA LYS A 80 7.58 12.89 -19.35
C LYS A 80 6.32 13.24 -18.56
N ARG A 81 5.14 13.06 -19.16
CA ARG A 81 3.85 13.32 -18.49
C ARG A 81 3.65 12.46 -17.26
N ILE A 82 4.01 11.17 -17.31
CA ILE A 82 3.94 10.27 -16.16
C ILE A 82 4.80 10.81 -15.03
N PHE A 83 6.07 11.14 -15.30
CA PHE A 83 6.97 11.66 -14.28
C PHE A 83 6.43 12.94 -13.64
N GLU A 84 6.07 13.94 -14.46
CA GLU A 84 5.58 15.24 -13.97
C GLU A 84 4.31 15.10 -13.10
N ARG A 85 3.39 14.21 -13.49
CA ARG A 85 2.15 14.01 -12.74
C ARG A 85 2.38 13.27 -11.43
N LEU A 86 3.23 12.24 -11.43
CA LEU A 86 3.58 11.53 -10.21
C LEU A 86 4.42 12.38 -9.25
N ASP A 87 5.37 13.15 -9.77
CA ASP A 87 6.12 14.13 -8.98
C ASP A 87 5.19 15.12 -8.29
N ALA A 88 4.20 15.65 -9.01
CA ALA A 88 3.20 16.56 -8.45
C ALA A 88 2.34 15.88 -7.36
N LEU A 89 1.85 14.65 -7.61
CA LEU A 89 1.06 13.89 -6.63
C LEU A 89 1.88 13.58 -5.37
N ILE A 90 3.14 13.17 -5.52
CA ILE A 90 4.01 12.87 -4.39
C ILE A 90 4.31 14.14 -3.56
N LYS A 91 4.55 15.28 -4.21
CA LYS A 91 4.75 16.56 -3.51
C LYS A 91 3.50 17.02 -2.76
N GLU A 92 2.32 16.83 -3.35
CA GLU A 92 1.04 17.26 -2.80
C GLU A 92 0.62 16.40 -1.61
N TYR A 93 0.64 15.06 -1.78
CA TYR A 93 0.08 14.13 -0.80
C TYR A 93 1.13 13.52 0.13
N ARG A 94 2.43 13.62 -0.19
CA ARG A 94 3.56 13.11 0.59
C ARG A 94 3.35 11.67 1.06
N PRO A 95 3.15 10.71 0.13
CA PRO A 95 2.95 9.32 0.51
C PRO A 95 4.19 8.75 1.20
N ASP A 96 3.96 7.92 2.22
CA ASP A 96 5.02 7.21 2.93
C ASP A 96 5.51 6.00 2.13
N GLU A 97 4.63 5.43 1.29
CA GLU A 97 4.90 4.23 0.51
C GLU A 97 4.16 4.31 -0.83
N MET A 98 4.76 3.71 -1.86
CA MET A 98 4.12 3.50 -3.15
C MET A 98 3.94 2.00 -3.40
N ALA A 99 2.82 1.65 -3.99
CA ALA A 99 2.56 0.32 -4.53
C ALA A 99 2.30 0.43 -6.03
N ILE A 100 2.80 -0.52 -6.81
CA ILE A 100 2.65 -0.50 -8.26
C ILE A 100 2.28 -1.88 -8.78
N GLU A 101 1.38 -1.94 -9.78
CA GLU A 101 1.07 -3.20 -10.43
C GLU A 101 2.26 -3.65 -11.28
N ALA A 102 2.64 -4.94 -11.10
CA ALA A 102 3.70 -5.56 -11.89
C ALA A 102 3.21 -5.78 -13.33
N PRO A 103 4.05 -5.53 -14.35
CA PRO A 103 3.67 -5.75 -15.73
C PRO A 103 3.37 -7.22 -16.00
N PHE A 104 2.27 -7.48 -16.69
CA PHE A 104 1.90 -8.83 -17.08
C PHE A 104 2.57 -9.20 -18.41
N PHE A 105 3.07 -10.44 -18.49
CA PHE A 105 3.67 -10.97 -19.70
C PHE A 105 2.61 -11.20 -20.79
N GLY A 106 2.53 -10.28 -21.75
CA GLY A 106 1.63 -10.36 -22.90
C GLY A 106 2.34 -10.91 -24.14
N LYS A 107 1.56 -11.26 -25.18
CA LYS A 107 2.10 -11.75 -26.45
C LYS A 107 2.84 -10.65 -27.25
N ASN A 108 2.51 -9.37 -27.03
CA ASN A 108 3.12 -8.26 -27.75
C ASN A 108 4.29 -7.66 -26.98
N VAL A 109 5.51 -8.05 -27.37
CA VAL A 109 6.78 -7.60 -26.76
C VAL A 109 6.93 -6.08 -26.79
N GLN A 110 6.55 -5.40 -27.90
CA GLN A 110 6.67 -3.95 -28.02
C GLN A 110 5.79 -3.21 -27.01
N SER A 111 4.56 -3.70 -26.82
CA SER A 111 3.66 -3.14 -25.81
C SER A 111 4.20 -3.35 -24.39
N MET A 112 4.77 -4.52 -24.11
CA MET A 112 5.39 -4.81 -22.84
C MET A 112 6.59 -3.92 -22.54
N LEU A 113 7.48 -3.70 -23.53
CA LEU A 113 8.62 -2.78 -23.39
C LEU A 113 8.16 -1.34 -23.10
N LYS A 114 7.11 -0.87 -23.78
CA LYS A 114 6.53 0.46 -23.51
C LYS A 114 5.93 0.53 -22.10
N LEU A 115 5.24 -0.52 -21.66
CA LEU A 115 4.65 -0.59 -20.32
C LEU A 115 5.74 -0.62 -19.24
N GLY A 116 6.79 -1.43 -19.41
CA GLY A 116 7.92 -1.49 -18.48
C GLY A 116 8.65 -0.15 -18.36
N ARG A 117 8.78 0.61 -19.48
CA ARG A 117 9.34 1.99 -19.44
C ARG A 117 8.43 2.92 -18.63
N ALA A 118 7.11 2.86 -18.83
CA ALA A 118 6.16 3.67 -18.08
C ALA A 118 6.20 3.35 -16.56
N GLN A 119 6.28 2.06 -16.22
CA GLN A 119 6.46 1.59 -14.84
C GLN A 119 7.79 2.08 -14.26
N GLY A 120 8.90 1.92 -14.98
CA GLY A 120 10.22 2.37 -14.54
C GLY A 120 10.27 3.88 -14.25
N VAL A 121 9.56 4.68 -15.05
CA VAL A 121 9.43 6.13 -14.80
C VAL A 121 8.62 6.41 -13.54
N ALA A 122 7.55 5.65 -13.29
CA ALA A 122 6.77 5.78 -12.05
C ALA A 122 7.60 5.42 -10.81
N ILE A 123 8.38 4.35 -10.88
CA ILE A 123 9.33 3.94 -9.83
C ILE A 123 10.40 5.03 -9.61
N ALA A 124 10.99 5.56 -10.69
CA ALA A 124 12.00 6.62 -10.60
C ALA A 124 11.43 7.89 -9.94
N ALA A 125 10.19 8.28 -10.24
CA ALA A 125 9.52 9.40 -9.59
C ALA A 125 9.34 9.17 -8.08
N SER A 126 8.98 7.96 -7.67
CA SER A 126 8.87 7.60 -6.25
C SER A 126 10.22 7.69 -5.53
N LEU A 127 11.24 7.05 -6.10
CA LEU A 127 12.58 7.01 -5.51
C LEU A 127 13.25 8.38 -5.46
N SER A 128 12.98 9.30 -6.41
CA SER A 128 13.50 10.66 -6.37
C SER A 128 13.01 11.47 -5.16
N HIS A 129 11.93 11.03 -4.54
CA HIS A 129 11.38 11.58 -3.29
C HIS A 129 11.66 10.72 -2.06
N ASN A 130 12.52 9.68 -2.17
CA ASN A 130 12.80 8.71 -1.13
C ASN A 130 11.55 7.94 -0.64
N VAL A 131 10.52 7.81 -1.48
CA VAL A 131 9.34 7.01 -1.21
C VAL A 131 9.62 5.57 -1.65
N PRO A 132 9.65 4.59 -0.73
CA PRO A 132 9.84 3.18 -1.06
C PRO A 132 8.64 2.64 -1.85
N PHE A 133 8.89 1.62 -2.68
CA PHE A 133 7.83 0.98 -3.47
C PHE A 133 7.84 -0.54 -3.35
N GLU A 134 6.66 -1.14 -3.62
CA GLU A 134 6.46 -2.59 -3.70
C GLU A 134 5.62 -2.92 -4.94
N GLU A 135 5.94 -4.06 -5.58
CA GLU A 135 5.24 -4.55 -6.78
C GLU A 135 4.26 -5.66 -6.44
N TYR A 136 3.07 -5.62 -7.06
CA TYR A 136 2.03 -6.63 -6.88
C TYR A 136 1.52 -7.16 -8.21
N SER A 137 1.36 -8.48 -8.32
CA SER A 137 0.75 -9.09 -9.51
C SER A 137 -0.75 -8.75 -9.59
N PRO A 138 -1.33 -8.66 -10.81
CA PRO A 138 -2.76 -8.39 -11.01
C PRO A 138 -3.66 -9.36 -10.24
N ARG A 139 -3.29 -10.64 -10.21
CA ARG A 139 -4.02 -11.66 -9.45
C ARG A 139 -4.01 -11.39 -7.94
N ARG A 140 -2.87 -10.96 -7.39
CA ARG A 140 -2.74 -10.64 -5.97
C ARG A 140 -3.59 -9.42 -5.59
N ILE A 141 -3.59 -8.39 -6.45
CA ILE A 141 -4.39 -7.18 -6.25
C ILE A 141 -5.88 -7.54 -6.17
N LYS A 142 -6.39 -8.29 -7.16
CA LYS A 142 -7.79 -8.73 -7.16
C LYS A 142 -8.13 -9.56 -5.93
N GLN A 143 -7.28 -10.50 -5.55
CA GLN A 143 -7.47 -11.35 -4.38
C GLN A 143 -7.50 -10.54 -3.09
N ALA A 144 -6.66 -9.53 -2.94
CA ALA A 144 -6.62 -8.69 -1.75
C ALA A 144 -7.90 -7.87 -1.55
N VAL A 145 -8.50 -7.38 -2.65
CA VAL A 145 -9.70 -6.53 -2.60
C VAL A 145 -10.98 -7.36 -2.49
N THR A 146 -11.08 -8.46 -3.24
CA THR A 146 -12.35 -9.21 -3.40
C THR A 146 -12.34 -10.60 -2.77
N GLY A 147 -11.18 -11.09 -2.33
CA GLY A 147 -10.99 -12.47 -1.90
C GLY A 147 -10.73 -13.46 -3.04
N SER A 148 -10.87 -13.06 -4.31
CA SER A 148 -10.66 -13.90 -5.49
C SER A 148 -9.78 -13.23 -6.54
N GLY A 149 -8.70 -13.93 -6.96
CA GLY A 149 -7.82 -13.46 -8.02
C GLY A 149 -8.41 -13.52 -9.44
N ALA A 150 -9.60 -14.11 -9.61
CA ALA A 150 -10.32 -14.22 -10.88
C ALA A 150 -11.43 -13.15 -11.06
N SER A 151 -11.59 -12.22 -10.10
CA SER A 151 -12.61 -11.19 -10.15
C SER A 151 -12.47 -10.27 -11.35
N SER A 152 -13.61 -9.78 -11.86
CA SER A 152 -13.63 -8.77 -12.93
C SER A 152 -13.25 -7.38 -12.38
N LYS A 153 -12.92 -6.43 -13.26
CA LYS A 153 -12.63 -5.04 -12.88
C LYS A 153 -13.84 -4.38 -12.20
N GLU A 154 -15.04 -4.66 -12.68
CA GLU A 154 -16.31 -4.15 -12.13
C GLU A 154 -16.52 -4.65 -10.70
N GLN A 155 -16.25 -5.94 -10.43
CA GLN A 155 -16.35 -6.51 -9.09
C GLN A 155 -15.34 -5.85 -8.12
N VAL A 156 -14.12 -5.59 -8.58
CA VAL A 156 -13.11 -4.87 -7.81
C VAL A 156 -13.59 -3.45 -7.49
N ALA A 157 -14.10 -2.72 -8.49
CA ALA A 157 -14.60 -1.34 -8.33
C ALA A 157 -15.77 -1.26 -7.33
N ILE A 158 -16.74 -2.19 -7.41
CA ILE A 158 -17.88 -2.27 -6.48
C ILE A 158 -17.39 -2.55 -5.04
N MET A 159 -16.42 -3.45 -4.88
CA MET A 159 -15.86 -3.75 -3.56
C MET A 159 -15.12 -2.56 -2.96
N LEU A 160 -14.31 -1.85 -3.77
CA LEU A 160 -13.63 -0.63 -3.35
C LEU A 160 -14.63 0.48 -2.97
N GLN A 161 -15.72 0.64 -3.73
CA GLN A 161 -16.76 1.60 -3.40
C GLN A 161 -17.37 1.32 -2.03
N LYS A 162 -17.67 0.06 -1.72
CA LYS A 162 -18.21 -0.34 -0.41
C LYS A 162 -17.19 -0.13 0.72
N LEU A 163 -15.92 -0.47 0.47
CA LEU A 163 -14.84 -0.37 1.45
C LEU A 163 -14.52 1.08 1.80
N LEU A 164 -14.39 1.94 0.78
CA LEU A 164 -13.91 3.31 0.90
C LEU A 164 -15.03 4.35 0.86
N LYS A 165 -16.28 3.91 0.63
CA LYS A 165 -17.52 4.71 0.70
C LYS A 165 -17.53 5.93 -0.23
N PHE A 166 -16.95 5.83 -1.43
CA PHE A 166 -17.08 6.90 -2.42
C PHE A 166 -18.41 6.81 -3.18
N LYS A 167 -18.93 7.97 -3.63
CA LYS A 167 -20.31 8.11 -4.10
C LYS A 167 -20.58 7.35 -5.40
N GLU A 168 -19.73 7.49 -6.39
CA GLU A 168 -19.93 6.95 -7.73
C GLU A 168 -18.69 6.22 -8.23
N ILE A 169 -18.92 5.09 -8.92
CA ILE A 169 -17.86 4.38 -9.63
C ILE A 169 -17.54 5.19 -10.90
N PRO A 170 -16.26 5.56 -11.13
CA PRO A 170 -15.90 6.34 -12.30
C PRO A 170 -16.14 5.54 -13.59
N LYS A 171 -16.47 6.26 -14.69
CA LYS A 171 -16.64 5.63 -16.01
C LYS A 171 -15.38 4.91 -16.48
N LEU A 172 -14.20 5.44 -16.15
CA LEU A 172 -12.90 4.81 -16.41
C LEU A 172 -12.47 4.00 -15.20
N LEU A 173 -12.58 2.68 -15.28
CA LEU A 173 -12.22 1.76 -14.18
C LEU A 173 -10.73 1.78 -13.86
N ASP A 174 -9.87 2.24 -14.79
CA ASP A 174 -8.43 2.42 -14.53
C ASP A 174 -8.17 3.28 -13.28
N ALA A 175 -9.05 4.23 -12.95
CA ALA A 175 -8.95 5.01 -11.72
C ALA A 175 -9.11 4.12 -10.46
N THR A 176 -9.98 3.11 -10.54
CA THR A 176 -10.18 2.14 -9.45
C THR A 176 -9.08 1.09 -9.41
N ASP A 177 -8.41 0.79 -10.54
CA ASP A 177 -7.30 -0.16 -10.58
C ASP A 177 -6.11 0.37 -9.75
N GLY A 178 -5.70 1.63 -9.92
CA GLY A 178 -4.68 2.25 -9.06
C GLY A 178 -5.06 2.27 -7.58
N LEU A 179 -6.34 2.49 -7.27
CA LEU A 179 -6.85 2.43 -5.90
C LEU A 179 -6.80 1.01 -5.32
N ALA A 180 -7.08 -0.02 -6.15
CA ALA A 180 -6.97 -1.43 -5.76
C ALA A 180 -5.53 -1.80 -5.37
N VAL A 181 -4.52 -1.25 -6.08
CA VAL A 181 -3.10 -1.45 -5.78
C VAL A 181 -2.76 -0.91 -4.39
N ALA A 182 -3.22 0.30 -4.03
CA ALA A 182 -2.99 0.88 -2.71
C ALA A 182 -3.62 0.04 -1.59
N VAL A 183 -4.86 -0.42 -1.78
CA VAL A 183 -5.58 -1.29 -0.83
C VAL A 183 -4.89 -2.65 -0.70
N CYS A 184 -4.42 -3.24 -1.81
CA CYS A 184 -3.65 -4.48 -1.81
C CYS A 184 -2.38 -4.35 -0.96
N HIS A 185 -1.66 -3.24 -1.08
CA HIS A 185 -0.45 -2.98 -0.32
C HIS A 185 -0.72 -2.97 1.20
N HIS A 186 -1.75 -2.24 1.62
CA HIS A 186 -2.16 -2.20 3.03
C HIS A 186 -2.42 -3.61 3.58
N TYR A 187 -3.25 -4.41 2.90
CA TYR A 187 -3.57 -5.77 3.37
C TYR A 187 -2.38 -6.74 3.30
N SER A 188 -1.44 -6.53 2.38
CA SER A 188 -0.29 -7.41 2.20
C SER A 188 0.78 -7.23 3.29
N LYS A 189 1.00 -6.02 3.78
CA LYS A 189 1.96 -5.77 4.88
C LYS A 189 1.49 -6.35 6.21
N GLY A 190 0.20 -6.25 6.53
CA GLY A 190 -0.36 -6.84 7.75
C GLY A 190 -0.23 -8.37 7.83
N ILE A 191 -0.10 -9.06 6.68
CA ILE A 191 0.09 -10.51 6.63
C ILE A 191 1.60 -10.88 6.66
N GLY A 192 2.48 -9.99 6.16
CA GLY A 192 3.92 -10.25 6.01
C GLY A 192 4.71 -10.17 7.30
N GLU A 193 4.31 -9.35 8.25
CA GLU A 193 5.02 -9.21 9.53
C GLU A 193 4.87 -10.45 10.42
N HIS A 194 3.75 -11.16 10.36
CA HIS A 194 3.58 -12.43 11.08
C HIS A 194 4.35 -13.61 10.48
N ASN A 195 4.78 -13.54 9.21
CA ASN A 195 5.48 -14.66 8.54
C ASN A 195 7.00 -14.47 8.40
N LYS A 196 7.57 -13.30 8.71
CA LYS A 196 9.03 -13.10 8.68
C LYS A 196 9.80 -13.83 9.81
N SER A 197 9.11 -14.43 10.78
CA SER A 197 9.76 -15.18 11.87
C SER A 197 10.01 -16.66 11.59
N LYS A 198 9.57 -17.19 10.46
CA LYS A 198 9.95 -18.55 10.02
C LYS A 198 10.92 -18.45 8.86
N ASN A 199 12.22 -18.46 9.17
CA ASN A 199 13.30 -18.77 8.25
C ASN A 199 13.03 -20.16 7.64
N THR A 200 12.26 -20.22 6.57
CA THR A 200 12.14 -21.40 5.70
C THR A 200 13.25 -21.34 4.64
N SER A 201 14.50 -21.33 5.11
CA SER A 201 15.62 -21.71 4.28
C SER A 201 15.35 -23.16 3.82
N TRP A 202 15.62 -23.47 2.55
CA TRP A 202 15.54 -24.85 2.05
C TRP A 202 16.29 -25.82 2.94
N SER A 203 17.43 -25.42 3.49
CA SER A 203 18.20 -26.20 4.47
C SER A 203 17.42 -26.49 5.77
N SER A 204 16.64 -25.54 6.28
CA SER A 204 15.78 -25.73 7.45
C SER A 204 14.58 -26.64 7.14
N PHE A 205 14.01 -26.52 5.94
CA PHE A 205 12.94 -27.42 5.48
C PHE A 205 13.43 -28.86 5.38
N VAL A 206 14.59 -29.10 4.73
CA VAL A 206 15.20 -30.42 4.58
C VAL A 206 15.57 -31.02 5.93
N LYS A 207 16.07 -30.23 6.87
CA LYS A 207 16.43 -30.68 8.22
C LYS A 207 15.19 -31.13 9.02
N ASN A 208 14.05 -30.47 8.82
CA ASN A 208 12.79 -30.79 9.51
C ASN A 208 11.94 -31.87 8.79
N ASN A 209 12.35 -32.30 7.59
CA ASN A 209 11.69 -33.35 6.79
C ASN A 209 12.71 -34.32 6.22
N PRO A 210 13.39 -35.14 7.06
CA PRO A 210 14.48 -36.03 6.64
C PRO A 210 14.04 -37.09 5.61
N ASP A 211 12.77 -37.52 5.66
CA ASP A 211 12.22 -38.57 4.79
C ASP A 211 11.93 -38.09 3.35
N ARG A 212 12.12 -36.80 3.05
CA ARG A 212 11.95 -36.20 1.72
C ARG A 212 13.27 -36.02 0.96
N LYS A 213 14.38 -36.50 1.48
CA LYS A 213 15.64 -36.62 0.74
C LYS A 213 15.54 -37.84 -0.21
N LYS A 214 15.23 -37.61 -1.47
CA LYS A 214 15.56 -38.50 -2.55
C LYS A 214 16.62 -37.90 -3.43
#